data_afc0213037a7741ed6bef025ff069dda
#
_entry.id   afc0213037a7741ed6bef025ff069dda
#
_cell.length_a   1.000
_cell.length_b   1.000
_cell.length_c   1.000
_cell.angle_alpha   90.00
_cell.angle_beta   90.00
_cell.angle_gamma   90.00
#
_symmetry.space_group_name_H-M   'P 1'
#
loop_
_entity.id
_entity.type
_entity.pdbx_description
1 polymer ?
#
loop_
_entity_poly.entity_id
_entity_poly.type
_entity_poly.pdbx_seq_one_letter_code
_entity_poly.pdbx_strand_id
1 'polypeptide(L)'
;MAERNNPILAITAEMESAHNATADIGMFTIKSANRTLSDAALRPNPRALYLEFWYEGEVCCLFSDSNLGKSIYAVQMADQIAIDKRVLLVDCELTDKQFQMRYTDSETGTIHLFPEGLYRAEINPMTLDVKDYEEKIIKNIEAVALRMHTSIIIIDNLTYLCNSSDKGVDAGLFMMKLMNLKKQYGWSLLIIAHTPKRNLASPITQNDLAGSKKLYNF
;
A
#
# COMPACT_ATOMS: atom_id res chain seq x y z
N MET A 1 34.61 21.91 48.44
CA MET A 1 33.24 21.44 48.79
C MET A 1 32.92 20.32 47.84
N ALA A 2 32.86 19.09 48.30
CA ALA A 2 32.58 17.93 47.48
C ALA A 2 31.05 17.91 47.24
N GLU A 3 30.61 18.01 45.97
CA GLU A 3 29.24 17.73 45.61
C GLU A 3 28.92 16.28 46.01
N ARG A 4 28.02 16.13 46.98
CA ARG A 4 27.49 14.84 47.37
C ARG A 4 26.69 14.31 46.17
N ASN A 5 27.25 13.32 45.47
CA ASN A 5 26.51 12.51 44.52
C ASN A 5 25.26 11.97 45.23
N ASN A 6 24.11 12.53 44.90
CA ASN A 6 22.85 12.04 45.43
C ASN A 6 22.49 10.75 44.69
N PRO A 7 22.53 9.58 45.34
CA PRO A 7 22.27 8.29 44.69
C PRO A 7 20.85 8.21 44.11
N ILE A 8 19.90 8.95 44.62
CA ILE A 8 18.53 9.00 44.10
C ILE A 8 18.52 9.68 42.71
N LEU A 9 19.29 10.75 42.51
CA LEU A 9 19.39 11.43 41.20
C LEU A 9 20.07 10.55 40.16
N ALA A 10 21.05 9.75 40.58
CA ALA A 10 21.69 8.77 39.66
C ALA A 10 20.72 7.67 39.25
N ILE A 11 19.97 7.13 40.20
CA ILE A 11 18.95 6.09 39.90
C ILE A 11 17.82 6.64 39.03
N THR A 12 17.33 7.87 39.29
CA THR A 12 16.33 8.51 38.44
C THR A 12 16.85 8.75 37.02
N ALA A 13 18.06 9.21 36.86
CA ALA A 13 18.69 9.43 35.55
C ALA A 13 18.91 8.11 34.79
N GLU A 14 19.29 7.03 35.49
CA GLU A 14 19.38 5.69 34.88
C GLU A 14 18.01 5.12 34.47
N MET A 15 16.99 5.31 35.30
CA MET A 15 15.62 4.93 34.96
C MET A 15 15.06 5.71 33.79
N GLU A 16 15.29 7.03 33.73
CA GLU A 16 14.91 7.88 32.61
C GLU A 16 15.68 7.51 31.33
N SER A 17 16.97 7.20 31.44
CA SER A 17 17.79 6.74 30.33
C SER A 17 17.30 5.38 29.80
N ALA A 18 17.01 4.42 30.68
CA ALA A 18 16.44 3.14 30.31
C ALA A 18 15.03 3.26 29.69
N HIS A 19 14.22 4.19 30.21
CA HIS A 19 12.86 4.46 29.69
C HIS A 19 12.89 5.11 28.32
N ASN A 20 13.93 5.87 28.00
CA ASN A 20 14.11 6.55 26.72
C ASN A 20 14.98 5.77 25.73
N ALA A 21 15.53 4.63 26.12
CA ALA A 21 16.37 3.82 25.26
C ALA A 21 15.53 3.23 24.09
N THR A 22 16.06 3.39 22.89
CA THR A 22 15.62 2.60 21.73
C THR A 22 16.64 1.48 21.52
N ALA A 23 16.21 0.27 21.38
CA ALA A 23 17.08 -0.88 21.13
C ALA A 23 16.58 -1.68 19.92
N ASP A 24 17.52 -2.09 19.07
CA ASP A 24 17.22 -3.01 17.96
C ASP A 24 17.71 -4.40 18.33
N ILE A 25 16.79 -5.37 18.36
CA ILE A 25 17.08 -6.77 18.64
C ILE A 25 16.53 -7.63 17.51
N GLY A 26 17.39 -8.11 16.65
CA GLY A 26 17.00 -8.88 15.47
C GLY A 26 16.10 -8.05 14.55
N MET A 27 14.84 -8.45 14.38
CA MET A 27 13.85 -7.76 13.54
C MET A 27 13.00 -6.74 14.31
N PHE A 28 13.26 -6.53 15.60
CA PHE A 28 12.42 -5.69 16.45
C PHE A 28 13.15 -4.41 16.87
N THR A 29 12.51 -3.28 16.66
CA THR A 29 12.85 -2.00 17.30
C THR A 29 12.01 -1.85 18.55
N ILE A 30 12.63 -1.78 19.71
CA ILE A 30 11.97 -1.73 21.01
C ILE A 30 12.05 -0.30 21.54
N LYS A 31 10.90 0.24 21.89
CA LYS A 31 10.73 1.53 22.56
C LYS A 31 9.72 1.38 23.69
N SER A 32 9.79 2.20 24.72
CA SER A 32 8.69 2.27 25.67
C SER A 32 7.43 2.81 24.98
N ALA A 33 6.25 2.40 25.45
CA ALA A 33 4.97 2.89 24.90
C ALA A 33 4.85 4.41 24.99
N ASN A 34 5.28 5.02 26.09
CA ASN A 34 5.26 6.48 26.28
C ASN A 34 6.19 7.18 25.30
N ARG A 35 7.37 6.62 25.03
CA ARG A 35 8.27 7.14 24.00
C ARG A 35 7.66 7.07 22.62
N THR A 36 6.98 5.95 22.31
CA THR A 36 6.27 5.80 21.04
C THR A 36 5.19 6.86 20.85
N LEU A 37 4.40 7.14 21.90
CA LEU A 37 3.37 8.17 21.85
C LEU A 37 3.97 9.58 21.70
N SER A 38 5.04 9.89 22.43
CA SER A 38 5.72 11.20 22.34
C SER A 38 6.32 11.41 20.96
N ASP A 39 7.00 10.40 20.39
CA ASP A 39 7.57 10.47 19.05
C ASP A 39 6.46 10.61 17.97
N ALA A 40 5.33 9.95 18.18
CA ALA A 40 4.18 10.02 17.27
C ALA A 40 3.49 11.39 17.33
N ALA A 41 3.35 11.99 18.51
CA ALA A 41 2.73 13.31 18.69
C ALA A 41 3.47 14.45 17.95
N LEU A 42 4.75 14.26 17.63
CA LEU A 42 5.55 15.22 16.85
C LEU A 42 5.26 15.14 15.34
N ARG A 43 4.55 14.11 14.88
CA ARG A 43 4.20 13.92 13.48
C ARG A 43 2.78 14.39 13.20
N PRO A 44 2.50 14.92 12.00
CA PRO A 44 1.13 15.29 11.64
C PRO A 44 0.23 14.05 11.60
N ASN A 45 -1.03 14.22 11.91
CA ASN A 45 -2.03 13.17 11.74
C ASN A 45 -2.17 12.80 10.25
N PRO A 46 -2.41 11.54 9.93
CA PRO A 46 -2.72 11.13 8.57
C PRO A 46 -3.90 11.91 8.00
N ARG A 47 -3.76 12.39 6.76
CA ARG A 47 -4.84 13.09 6.05
C ARG A 47 -5.64 12.09 5.22
N ALA A 48 -6.93 12.37 5.03
CA ALA A 48 -7.72 11.61 4.09
C ALA A 48 -7.15 11.78 2.67
N LEU A 49 -6.94 10.67 1.98
CA LEU A 49 -6.56 10.64 0.57
C LEU A 49 -7.81 10.66 -0.30
N TYR A 50 -8.82 9.92 0.09
CA TYR A 50 -10.08 9.89 -0.63
C TYR A 50 -11.25 9.69 0.33
N LEU A 51 -12.12 10.69 0.41
CA LEU A 51 -13.25 10.71 1.35
C LEU A 51 -12.80 10.34 2.78
N GLU A 52 -13.60 9.55 3.50
CA GLU A 52 -13.31 9.14 4.89
C GLU A 52 -12.88 7.68 5.01
N PHE A 53 -12.56 7.01 3.91
CA PHE A 53 -12.25 5.57 3.96
C PHE A 53 -10.81 5.20 3.59
N TRP A 54 -10.00 6.12 3.09
CA TRP A 54 -8.59 5.87 2.82
C TRP A 54 -7.73 7.06 3.25
N TYR A 55 -6.77 6.80 4.14
CA TYR A 55 -5.89 7.82 4.72
C TYR A 55 -4.43 7.57 4.36
N GLU A 56 -3.62 8.60 4.53
CA GLU A 56 -2.16 8.49 4.38
C GLU A 56 -1.59 7.41 5.29
N GLY A 57 -0.68 6.60 4.75
CA GLY A 57 -0.04 5.52 5.49
C GLY A 57 -0.91 4.30 5.72
N GLU A 58 -2.08 4.18 5.11
CA GLU A 58 -2.95 3.00 5.23
C GLU A 58 -2.85 2.05 4.03
N VAL A 59 -3.27 0.82 4.27
CA VAL A 59 -3.50 -0.17 3.22
C VAL A 59 -4.99 -0.43 3.13
N CYS A 60 -5.58 -0.14 1.98
CA CYS A 60 -6.96 -0.44 1.67
C CYS A 60 -7.05 -1.55 0.62
N CYS A 61 -8.02 -2.43 0.76
CA CYS A 61 -8.34 -3.46 -0.22
C CYS A 61 -9.74 -3.22 -0.78
N LEU A 62 -9.82 -2.94 -2.09
CA LEU A 62 -11.08 -2.82 -2.82
C LEU A 62 -11.35 -4.13 -3.54
N PHE A 63 -12.36 -4.87 -3.13
CA PHE A 63 -12.70 -6.14 -3.73
C PHE A 63 -14.20 -6.27 -4.01
N SER A 64 -14.53 -6.91 -5.10
CA SER A 64 -15.89 -7.28 -5.50
C SER A 64 -15.84 -8.32 -6.61
N ASP A 65 -16.99 -8.77 -7.07
CA ASP A 65 -17.10 -9.62 -8.25
C ASP A 65 -16.53 -8.90 -9.50
N SER A 66 -16.16 -9.68 -10.50
CA SER A 66 -15.62 -9.14 -11.75
C SER A 66 -16.65 -8.22 -12.44
N ASN A 67 -16.17 -7.24 -13.19
CA ASN A 67 -16.98 -6.30 -13.98
C ASN A 67 -17.93 -5.37 -13.18
N LEU A 68 -17.67 -5.17 -11.88
CA LEU A 68 -18.43 -4.22 -11.06
C LEU A 68 -17.77 -2.83 -10.95
N GLY A 69 -16.85 -2.49 -11.83
CA GLY A 69 -16.29 -1.14 -11.92
C GLY A 69 -15.16 -0.81 -10.94
N LYS A 70 -14.57 -1.79 -10.23
CA LYS A 70 -13.47 -1.55 -9.26
C LYS A 70 -12.33 -0.73 -9.86
N SER A 71 -11.83 -1.14 -11.02
CA SER A 71 -10.72 -0.47 -11.72
C SER A 71 -11.08 0.97 -12.09
N ILE A 72 -12.32 1.20 -12.58
CA ILE A 72 -12.81 2.54 -12.92
C ILE A 72 -12.85 3.40 -11.66
N TYR A 73 -13.39 2.87 -10.56
CA TYR A 73 -13.46 3.60 -9.30
C TYR A 73 -12.09 3.91 -8.71
N ALA A 74 -11.14 2.96 -8.81
CA ALA A 74 -9.77 3.18 -8.37
C ALA A 74 -9.05 4.26 -9.20
N VAL A 75 -9.28 4.29 -10.51
CA VAL A 75 -8.73 5.35 -11.37
C VAL A 75 -9.41 6.70 -11.08
N GLN A 76 -10.70 6.73 -10.77
CA GLN A 76 -11.38 7.96 -10.32
C GLN A 76 -10.77 8.50 -9.01
N MET A 77 -10.44 7.62 -8.06
CA MET A 77 -9.72 8.01 -6.85
C MET A 77 -8.33 8.55 -7.18
N ALA A 78 -7.59 7.85 -8.05
CA ALA A 78 -6.27 8.27 -8.49
C ALA A 78 -6.32 9.66 -9.17
N ASP A 79 -7.29 9.89 -10.03
CA ASP A 79 -7.51 11.15 -10.73
C ASP A 79 -7.69 12.32 -9.76
N GLN A 80 -8.56 12.17 -8.76
CA GLN A 80 -8.79 13.19 -7.73
C GLN A 80 -7.57 13.44 -6.86
N ILE A 81 -6.89 12.38 -6.42
CA ILE A 81 -5.72 12.49 -5.56
C ILE A 81 -4.55 13.12 -6.33
N ALA A 82 -4.44 12.81 -7.62
CA ALA A 82 -3.33 13.28 -8.46
C ALA A 82 -3.37 14.78 -8.77
N ILE A 83 -4.45 15.48 -8.45
CA ILE A 83 -4.51 16.95 -8.55
C ILE A 83 -3.43 17.60 -7.67
N ASP A 84 -3.25 17.10 -6.46
CA ASP A 84 -2.35 17.70 -5.46
C ASP A 84 -1.15 16.81 -5.09
N LYS A 85 -1.19 15.53 -5.44
CA LYS A 85 -0.21 14.51 -5.04
C LYS A 85 0.23 13.67 -6.24
N ARG A 86 1.36 12.98 -6.08
CA ARG A 86 1.77 11.99 -7.07
C ARG A 86 1.18 10.63 -6.72
N VAL A 87 0.60 9.97 -7.70
CA VAL A 87 -0.03 8.65 -7.60
C VAL A 87 0.58 7.72 -8.63
N LEU A 88 0.98 6.53 -8.22
CA LEU A 88 1.39 5.46 -9.10
C LEU A 88 0.26 4.43 -9.22
N LEU A 89 -0.31 4.30 -10.40
CA LEU A 89 -1.24 3.23 -10.77
C LEU A 89 -0.45 2.11 -11.45
N VAL A 90 -0.33 0.98 -10.79
CA VAL A 90 0.21 -0.26 -11.38
C VAL A 90 -0.96 -1.01 -12.01
N ASP A 91 -1.10 -0.88 -13.33
CA ASP A 91 -2.17 -1.50 -14.11
C ASP A 91 -1.65 -2.78 -14.76
N CYS A 92 -2.15 -3.91 -14.29
CA CYS A 92 -1.74 -5.23 -14.77
C CYS A 92 -2.70 -5.83 -15.82
N GLU A 93 -3.80 -5.12 -16.13
CA GLU A 93 -4.85 -5.69 -16.98
C GLU A 93 -4.95 -5.06 -18.37
N LEU A 94 -4.78 -3.74 -18.47
CA LEU A 94 -5.07 -3.03 -19.71
C LEU A 94 -3.81 -2.70 -20.49
N THR A 95 -3.92 -2.87 -21.81
CA THR A 95 -2.97 -2.25 -22.75
C THR A 95 -3.23 -0.74 -22.86
N ASP A 96 -2.25 0.02 -23.32
CA ASP A 96 -2.37 1.47 -23.54
C ASP A 96 -3.61 1.82 -24.38
N LYS A 97 -3.88 1.04 -25.42
CA LYS A 97 -5.05 1.28 -26.28
C LYS A 97 -6.37 1.04 -25.56
N GLN A 98 -6.44 -0.02 -24.74
CA GLN A 98 -7.64 -0.30 -23.95
C GLN A 98 -7.85 0.77 -22.87
N PHE A 99 -6.78 1.24 -22.25
CA PHE A 99 -6.84 2.34 -21.29
C PHE A 99 -7.33 3.62 -21.97
N GLN A 100 -6.74 4.01 -23.11
CA GLN A 100 -7.18 5.17 -23.88
C GLN A 100 -8.66 5.08 -24.27
N MET A 101 -9.11 3.93 -24.78
CA MET A 101 -10.52 3.73 -25.16
C MET A 101 -11.48 3.84 -23.98
N ARG A 102 -11.07 3.34 -22.79
CA ARG A 102 -11.89 3.40 -21.57
C ARG A 102 -12.14 4.83 -21.08
N TYR A 103 -11.16 5.71 -21.30
CA TYR A 103 -11.20 7.11 -20.86
C TYR A 103 -11.36 8.08 -22.05
N THR A 104 -12.01 7.61 -23.10
CA THR A 104 -12.49 8.43 -24.22
C THR A 104 -14.01 8.43 -24.20
N ASP A 105 -14.61 9.61 -24.23
CA ASP A 105 -16.05 9.76 -24.37
C ASP A 105 -16.52 9.20 -25.71
N SER A 106 -17.47 8.27 -25.69
CA SER A 106 -17.91 7.54 -26.88
C SER A 106 -18.73 8.38 -27.85
N GLU A 107 -19.35 9.48 -27.37
CA GLU A 107 -20.19 10.35 -28.21
C GLU A 107 -19.38 11.47 -28.85
N THR A 108 -18.50 12.09 -28.07
CA THR A 108 -17.72 13.25 -28.51
C THR A 108 -16.32 12.90 -29.03
N GLY A 109 -15.81 11.70 -28.72
CA GLY A 109 -14.43 11.30 -28.99
C GLY A 109 -13.40 12.02 -28.11
N THR A 110 -13.84 12.77 -27.10
CA THR A 110 -12.97 13.53 -26.23
C THR A 110 -12.22 12.59 -25.27
N ILE A 111 -10.90 12.70 -25.22
CA ILE A 111 -10.06 11.94 -24.32
C ILE A 111 -10.01 12.68 -22.98
N HIS A 112 -10.25 11.96 -21.88
CA HIS A 112 -10.07 12.52 -20.53
C HIS A 112 -8.61 12.87 -20.28
N LEU A 113 -8.36 14.07 -19.77
CA LEU A 113 -7.04 14.55 -19.41
C LEU A 113 -6.81 14.35 -17.91
N PHE A 114 -5.95 13.41 -17.59
CA PHE A 114 -5.54 13.16 -16.21
C PHE A 114 -4.58 14.24 -15.70
N PRO A 115 -4.57 14.53 -14.37
CA PRO A 115 -3.57 15.38 -13.77
C PRO A 115 -2.15 14.84 -14.00
N GLU A 116 -1.16 15.73 -14.12
CA GLU A 116 0.25 15.38 -14.32
C GLU A 116 0.84 14.53 -13.16
N GLY A 117 0.19 14.56 -12.00
CA GLY A 117 0.55 13.75 -10.85
C GLY A 117 0.21 12.27 -10.96
N LEU A 118 -0.59 11.85 -11.95
CA LEU A 118 -0.96 10.45 -12.16
C LEU A 118 0.00 9.76 -13.11
N TYR A 119 0.73 8.77 -12.60
CA TYR A 119 1.61 7.90 -13.35
C TYR A 119 0.99 6.51 -13.48
N ARG A 120 0.92 5.98 -14.69
CA ARG A 120 0.52 4.61 -14.96
C ARG A 120 1.76 3.76 -15.26
N ALA A 121 1.89 2.63 -14.58
CA ALA A 121 2.87 1.61 -14.86
C ALA A 121 2.18 0.37 -15.40
N GLU A 122 2.64 -0.14 -16.52
CA GLU A 122 2.22 -1.37 -17.16
C GLU A 122 3.34 -2.41 -17.06
N ILE A 123 2.99 -3.68 -16.92
CA ILE A 123 3.99 -4.75 -16.94
C ILE A 123 4.49 -4.93 -18.37
N ASN A 124 5.79 -4.72 -18.58
CA ASN A 124 6.41 -4.95 -19.88
C ASN A 124 6.56 -6.48 -20.13
N PRO A 125 5.79 -7.07 -21.04
CA PRO A 125 5.80 -8.52 -21.27
C PRO A 125 7.16 -9.02 -21.80
N MET A 126 7.98 -8.17 -22.41
CA MET A 126 9.31 -8.52 -22.93
C MET A 126 10.33 -8.77 -21.82
N THR A 127 10.08 -8.29 -20.62
CA THR A 127 10.95 -8.47 -19.44
C THR A 127 10.41 -9.49 -18.45
N LEU A 128 9.32 -10.17 -18.80
CA LEU A 128 8.66 -11.16 -17.95
C LEU A 128 9.54 -12.41 -17.83
N ASP A 129 10.16 -12.56 -16.66
CA ASP A 129 10.83 -13.78 -16.23
C ASP A 129 10.00 -14.40 -15.11
N VAL A 130 9.48 -15.60 -15.34
CA VAL A 130 8.59 -16.32 -14.41
C VAL A 130 9.32 -16.69 -13.11
N LYS A 131 10.64 -16.85 -13.19
CA LYS A 131 11.44 -17.17 -12.00
C LYS A 131 11.55 -15.94 -11.10
N ASP A 132 11.21 -16.12 -9.83
CA ASP A 132 11.23 -15.06 -8.80
C ASP A 132 10.36 -13.84 -9.18
N TYR A 133 9.27 -14.08 -9.93
CA TYR A 133 8.39 -13.05 -10.48
C TYR A 133 7.89 -12.07 -9.41
N GLU A 134 7.36 -12.60 -8.29
CA GLU A 134 6.81 -11.78 -7.21
C GLU A 134 7.86 -10.87 -6.57
N GLU A 135 9.09 -11.37 -6.37
CA GLU A 135 10.17 -10.57 -5.82
C GLU A 135 10.60 -9.47 -6.78
N LYS A 136 10.68 -9.79 -8.07
CA LYS A 136 11.00 -8.80 -9.12
C LYS A 136 9.94 -7.71 -9.20
N ILE A 137 8.66 -8.07 -9.16
CA ILE A 137 7.55 -7.10 -9.16
C ILE A 137 7.64 -6.16 -7.97
N ILE A 138 7.84 -6.68 -6.76
CA ILE A 138 7.99 -5.86 -5.54
C ILE A 138 9.15 -4.87 -5.69
N LYS A 139 10.32 -5.33 -6.13
CA LYS A 139 11.49 -4.47 -6.36
C LYS A 139 11.24 -3.41 -7.44
N ASN A 140 10.50 -3.77 -8.49
CA ASN A 140 10.16 -2.83 -9.55
C ASN A 140 9.15 -1.78 -9.08
N ILE A 141 8.13 -2.16 -8.32
CA ILE A 141 7.19 -1.20 -7.71
C ILE A 141 7.97 -0.23 -6.81
N GLU A 142 8.88 -0.75 -5.98
CA GLU A 142 9.74 0.06 -5.12
C GLU A 142 10.57 1.06 -5.94
N ALA A 143 11.29 0.57 -6.95
CA ALA A 143 12.14 1.40 -7.80
C ALA A 143 11.36 2.49 -8.54
N VAL A 144 10.17 2.15 -9.08
CA VAL A 144 9.32 3.11 -9.78
C VAL A 144 8.76 4.15 -8.82
N ALA A 145 8.26 3.73 -7.66
CA ALA A 145 7.69 4.64 -6.65
C ALA A 145 8.74 5.65 -6.16
N LEU A 146 9.97 5.19 -5.89
CA LEU A 146 11.08 6.04 -5.49
C LEU A 146 11.49 7.01 -6.62
N ARG A 147 11.58 6.51 -7.86
CA ARG A 147 11.92 7.34 -9.02
C ARG A 147 10.87 8.41 -9.32
N MET A 148 9.60 8.10 -9.16
CA MET A 148 8.49 9.03 -9.35
C MET A 148 8.25 9.92 -8.11
N HIS A 149 8.98 9.70 -7.03
CA HIS A 149 8.80 10.41 -5.75
C HIS A 149 7.34 10.36 -5.29
N THR A 150 6.72 9.17 -5.37
CA THR A 150 5.35 8.95 -4.90
C THR A 150 5.31 8.02 -3.69
N SER A 151 4.38 8.31 -2.80
CA SER A 151 4.05 7.47 -1.64
C SER A 151 2.62 6.90 -1.73
N ILE A 152 1.90 7.15 -2.83
CA ILE A 152 0.54 6.68 -3.04
C ILE A 152 0.55 5.73 -4.22
N ILE A 153 0.23 4.46 -3.96
CA ILE A 153 0.35 3.39 -4.94
C ILE A 153 -0.98 2.64 -5.00
N ILE A 154 -1.51 2.50 -6.19
CA ILE A 154 -2.73 1.73 -6.50
C ILE A 154 -2.30 0.53 -7.34
N ILE A 155 -2.70 -0.67 -6.94
CA ILE A 155 -2.35 -1.93 -7.63
C ILE A 155 -3.63 -2.56 -8.18
N ASP A 156 -3.75 -2.62 -9.49
CA ASP A 156 -4.87 -3.22 -10.22
C ASP A 156 -4.36 -4.32 -11.18
N ASN A 157 -4.40 -5.61 -10.81
CA ASN A 157 -4.92 -6.13 -9.56
C ASN A 157 -3.94 -7.15 -8.94
N LEU A 158 -4.18 -7.47 -7.68
CA LEU A 158 -3.36 -8.41 -6.91
C LEU A 158 -3.26 -9.80 -7.54
N THR A 159 -4.33 -10.29 -8.19
CA THR A 159 -4.38 -11.64 -8.78
C THR A 159 -3.34 -11.82 -9.89
N TYR A 160 -3.01 -10.76 -10.62
CA TYR A 160 -1.97 -10.79 -11.63
C TYR A 160 -0.55 -10.84 -11.04
N LEU A 161 -0.38 -10.29 -9.85
CA LEU A 161 0.92 -10.18 -9.20
C LEU A 161 1.29 -11.44 -8.42
N CYS A 162 0.30 -12.21 -7.98
CA CYS A 162 0.47 -13.45 -7.24
C CYS A 162 0.20 -14.63 -8.19
N ASN A 163 1.20 -15.07 -8.92
CA ASN A 163 1.06 -16.06 -10.01
C ASN A 163 1.28 -17.51 -9.55
N SER A 164 1.01 -17.85 -8.31
CA SER A 164 1.26 -19.20 -7.86
C SER A 164 0.06 -20.14 -8.00
N SER A 165 0.37 -21.36 -8.41
CA SER A 165 -0.53 -22.52 -8.39
C SER A 165 -0.97 -22.92 -6.97
N ASP A 166 -0.26 -22.48 -5.93
CA ASP A 166 -0.54 -22.72 -4.52
C ASP A 166 -1.21 -21.53 -3.84
N LYS A 167 -2.45 -21.41 -4.08
CA LYS A 167 -3.44 -20.33 -3.93
C LYS A 167 -3.60 -19.63 -2.59
N GLY A 168 -2.63 -19.51 -1.74
CA GLY A 168 -2.84 -18.80 -0.47
C GLY A 168 -1.60 -18.44 0.32
N VAL A 169 -0.49 -19.12 0.10
CA VAL A 169 0.75 -18.85 0.83
C VAL A 169 1.46 -17.63 0.25
N ASP A 170 1.46 -17.51 -1.07
CA ASP A 170 2.24 -16.50 -1.78
C ASP A 170 1.60 -15.12 -1.73
N ALA A 171 0.27 -15.00 -1.83
CA ALA A 171 -0.41 -13.73 -1.66
C ALA A 171 -0.15 -13.12 -0.26
N GLY A 172 -0.10 -13.95 0.79
CA GLY A 172 0.25 -13.50 2.13
C GLY A 172 1.69 -13.00 2.23
N LEU A 173 2.65 -13.69 1.59
CA LEU A 173 4.04 -13.26 1.58
C LEU A 173 4.24 -11.97 0.76
N PHE A 174 3.55 -11.87 -0.38
CA PHE A 174 3.55 -10.65 -1.19
C PHE A 174 3.03 -9.45 -0.39
N MET A 175 1.91 -9.61 0.31
CA MET A 175 1.37 -8.58 1.19
C MET A 175 2.32 -8.20 2.32
N MET A 176 2.97 -9.17 2.96
CA MET A 176 3.98 -8.89 3.99
C MET A 176 5.13 -8.04 3.45
N LYS A 177 5.61 -8.31 2.24
CA LYS A 177 6.64 -7.50 1.58
C LYS A 177 6.14 -6.08 1.31
N LEU A 178 4.92 -5.90 0.78
CA LEU A 178 4.31 -4.58 0.59
C LEU A 178 4.16 -3.82 1.91
N MET A 179 3.74 -4.50 2.98
CA MET A 179 3.61 -3.90 4.32
C MET A 179 4.96 -3.44 4.88
N ASN A 180 6.04 -4.16 4.58
CA ASN A 180 7.39 -3.74 4.96
C ASN A 180 7.80 -2.47 4.22
N LEU A 181 7.59 -2.40 2.91
CA LEU A 181 7.85 -1.20 2.11
C LEU A 181 6.98 -0.01 2.58
N LYS A 182 5.70 -0.26 2.87
CA LYS A 182 4.80 0.74 3.46
C LYS A 182 5.38 1.32 4.76
N LYS A 183 5.85 0.48 5.67
CA LYS A 183 6.47 0.93 6.93
C LYS A 183 7.77 1.69 6.70
N GLN A 184 8.59 1.21 5.75
CA GLN A 184 9.89 1.79 5.44
C GLN A 184 9.77 3.18 4.82
N TYR A 185 8.83 3.36 3.89
CA TYR A 185 8.69 4.57 3.08
C TYR A 185 7.49 5.43 3.42
N GLY A 186 6.63 5.00 4.35
CA GLY A 186 5.40 5.72 4.68
C GLY A 186 4.35 5.68 3.56
N TRP A 187 4.30 4.58 2.78
CA TRP A 187 3.40 4.47 1.64
C TRP A 187 1.94 4.29 2.06
N SER A 188 1.05 4.73 1.18
CA SER A 188 -0.39 4.48 1.21
C SER A 188 -0.72 3.55 0.04
N LEU A 189 -1.34 2.41 0.31
CA LEU A 189 -1.58 1.38 -0.69
C LEU A 189 -3.08 1.15 -0.88
N LEU A 190 -3.55 1.19 -2.13
CA LEU A 190 -4.86 0.68 -2.51
C LEU A 190 -4.65 -0.55 -3.39
N ILE A 191 -5.20 -1.68 -2.97
CA ILE A 191 -5.04 -2.95 -3.67
C ILE A 191 -6.40 -3.40 -4.17
N ILE A 192 -6.50 -3.64 -5.47
CA ILE A 192 -7.71 -4.18 -6.08
C ILE A 192 -7.60 -5.69 -6.14
N ALA A 193 -8.65 -6.37 -5.72
CA ALA A 193 -8.74 -7.82 -5.76
C ALA A 193 -10.10 -8.26 -6.29
N HIS A 194 -10.15 -9.50 -6.81
CA HIS A 194 -11.40 -10.13 -7.23
C HIS A 194 -11.93 -11.06 -6.14
N THR A 195 -13.23 -11.29 -6.16
CA THR A 195 -13.82 -12.42 -5.44
C THR A 195 -13.66 -13.71 -6.26
N PRO A 196 -13.51 -14.89 -5.63
CA PRO A 196 -13.66 -16.17 -6.32
C PRO A 196 -15.07 -16.30 -6.90
N LYS A 197 -15.27 -17.23 -7.81
CA LYS A 197 -16.62 -17.58 -8.27
C LYS A 197 -17.49 -17.98 -7.07
N ARG A 198 -18.58 -17.26 -6.86
CA ARG A 198 -19.51 -17.45 -5.75
C ARG A 198 -20.97 -17.36 -6.20
N ASN A 199 -21.89 -17.72 -5.32
CA ASN A 199 -23.31 -17.48 -5.56
C ASN A 199 -23.61 -15.98 -5.45
N LEU A 200 -24.03 -15.38 -6.55
CA LEU A 200 -24.32 -13.94 -6.63
C LEU A 200 -25.53 -13.51 -5.76
N ALA A 201 -26.38 -14.45 -5.35
CA ALA A 201 -27.50 -14.16 -4.47
C ALA A 201 -27.08 -13.95 -3.00
N SER A 202 -25.85 -14.28 -2.64
CA SER A 202 -25.32 -14.09 -1.30
C SER A 202 -24.62 -12.74 -1.18
N PRO A 203 -24.76 -11.99 -0.07
CA PRO A 203 -23.97 -10.78 0.16
C PRO A 203 -22.47 -11.05 0.10
N ILE A 204 -21.70 -10.08 -0.38
CA ILE A 204 -20.24 -10.14 -0.33
C ILE A 204 -19.81 -9.99 1.13
N THR A 205 -18.92 -10.87 1.57
CA THR A 205 -18.32 -10.84 2.89
C THR A 205 -16.80 -10.80 2.78
N GLN A 206 -16.14 -10.55 3.88
CA GLN A 206 -14.67 -10.60 3.99
C GLN A 206 -14.08 -11.96 3.57
N ASN A 207 -14.85 -13.04 3.71
CA ASN A 207 -14.42 -14.38 3.30
C ASN A 207 -14.39 -14.58 1.78
N ASP A 208 -14.96 -13.65 1.02
CA ASP A 208 -15.03 -13.69 -0.44
C ASP A 208 -13.83 -12.98 -1.12
N LEU A 209 -12.83 -12.55 -0.36
CA LEU A 209 -11.61 -12.00 -0.94
C LEU A 209 -10.76 -13.10 -1.58
N ALA A 210 -10.53 -12.99 -2.89
CA ALA A 210 -9.70 -13.95 -3.61
C ALA A 210 -8.24 -13.88 -3.14
N GLY A 211 -7.64 -15.03 -2.94
CA GLY A 211 -6.22 -15.16 -2.60
C GLY A 211 -5.93 -15.57 -1.17
N SER A 212 -6.80 -15.42 -0.23
CA SER A 212 -6.75 -16.04 1.10
C SER A 212 -7.44 -15.18 2.17
N LYS A 213 -8.02 -15.83 3.19
CA LYS A 213 -8.39 -15.19 4.46
C LYS A 213 -7.23 -14.44 5.12
N LYS A 214 -5.99 -14.72 4.71
CA LYS A 214 -4.79 -14.02 5.20
C LYS A 214 -4.67 -12.58 4.69
N LEU A 215 -5.23 -12.25 3.52
CA LEU A 215 -5.22 -10.88 2.98
C LEU A 215 -6.08 -9.92 3.81
N TYR A 216 -7.04 -10.46 4.54
CA TYR A 216 -7.93 -9.67 5.38
C TYR A 216 -7.28 -9.21 6.71
N ASN A 217 -6.19 -9.86 7.10
CA ASN A 217 -5.50 -9.56 8.37
C ASN A 217 -4.44 -8.45 8.23
N PHE A 218 -4.38 -7.79 7.08
CA PHE A 218 -3.50 -6.66 6.80
C PHE A 218 -4.29 -5.36 6.66
#